data_2cd5a2f1f76ab1778d77fcfdcc5a616b
#
_entry.id   2cd5a2f1f76ab1778d77fcfdcc5a616b
#
_cell.length_a   1.000
_cell.length_b   1.000
_cell.length_c   1.000
_cell.angle_alpha   90.00
_cell.angle_beta   90.00
_cell.angle_gamma   90.00
#
_symmetry.space_group_name_H-M   'P 1'
#
loop_
_entity.id
_entity.type
_entity.pdbx_description
1 polymer ?
#
loop_
_entity_poly.entity_id
_entity_poly.type
_entity_poly.pdbx_seq_one_letter_code
_entity_poly.pdbx_strand_id
1 'polypeptide(L)'
;MYFDNAATTAHKPEEVARAVYEALAEKEYGNPSRGAHDYAIRAYKVVLSAKESVKRLVHAGPAYDVAFTHNSTTALNMVIKGLLRKGDH
;
A
#
# COMPACT_ATOMS: atom_id res chain seq x y z
N MET A 1 27.97 -1.61 9.45
CA MET A 1 26.84 -2.56 9.53
C MET A 1 25.59 -1.77 9.89
N TYR A 2 24.45 -2.00 9.22
CA TYR A 2 23.21 -1.26 9.46
C TYR A 2 22.20 -2.14 10.22
N PHE A 3 21.77 -1.71 11.40
CA PHE A 3 20.88 -2.48 12.27
C PHE A 3 19.50 -1.84 12.47
N ASP A 4 19.17 -0.79 11.74
CA ASP A 4 17.93 -0.03 11.92
C ASP A 4 16.94 -0.22 10.75
N ASN A 5 16.92 -1.39 10.15
CA ASN A 5 15.97 -1.72 9.07
C ASN A 5 14.49 -1.68 9.51
N ALA A 6 14.23 -1.80 10.81
CA ALA A 6 12.87 -1.67 11.34
C ALA A 6 12.33 -0.23 11.23
N ALA A 7 13.20 0.77 11.37
CA ALA A 7 12.83 2.17 11.16
C ALA A 7 12.74 2.49 9.66
N THR A 8 13.76 2.09 8.90
CA THR A 8 13.77 2.23 7.44
C THR A 8 14.72 1.24 6.80
N THR A 9 14.31 0.61 5.71
CA THR A 9 15.14 -0.34 4.97
C THR A 9 16.23 0.40 4.22
N ALA A 10 17.52 0.15 4.55
CA ALA A 10 18.65 0.80 3.89
C ALA A 10 18.80 0.31 2.43
N HIS A 11 18.76 -1.00 2.24
CA HIS A 11 18.89 -1.63 0.92
C HIS A 11 17.55 -2.18 0.47
N LYS A 12 16.93 -1.49 -0.47
CA LYS A 12 15.68 -1.93 -1.11
C LYS A 12 16.00 -2.91 -2.24
N PRO A 13 15.19 -3.97 -2.44
CA PRO A 13 15.31 -4.81 -3.63
C PRO A 13 15.25 -3.98 -4.91
N GLU A 14 16.01 -4.35 -5.93
CA GLU A 14 16.05 -3.63 -7.21
C GLU A 14 14.66 -3.57 -7.88
N GLU A 15 13.86 -4.61 -7.70
CA GLU A 15 12.50 -4.71 -8.22
C GLU A 15 11.59 -3.58 -7.70
N VAL A 16 11.82 -3.10 -6.46
CA VAL A 16 11.06 -1.97 -5.90
C VAL A 16 11.38 -0.69 -6.66
N ALA A 17 12.66 -0.39 -6.85
CA ALA A 17 13.10 0.80 -7.58
C ALA A 17 12.63 0.74 -9.05
N ARG A 18 12.75 -0.42 -9.69
CA ARG A 18 12.30 -0.65 -11.07
C ARG A 18 10.80 -0.45 -11.21
N ALA A 19 9.99 -1.02 -10.33
CA ALA A 19 8.53 -0.86 -10.38
C ALA A 19 8.09 0.61 -10.25
N VAL A 20 8.77 1.39 -9.39
CA VAL A 20 8.50 2.83 -9.26
C VAL A 20 8.91 3.57 -10.54
N TYR A 21 10.09 3.30 -11.07
CA TYR A 21 10.55 3.91 -12.31
C TYR A 21 9.60 3.62 -13.48
N GLU A 22 9.25 2.37 -13.70
CA GLU A 22 8.32 1.95 -14.75
C GLU A 22 6.96 2.66 -14.59
N ALA A 23 6.45 2.74 -13.37
CA ALA A 23 5.16 3.39 -13.10
C ALA A 23 5.17 4.89 -13.45
N LEU A 24 6.30 5.56 -13.25
CA LEU A 24 6.43 7.00 -13.49
C LEU A 24 6.85 7.35 -14.91
N ALA A 25 7.73 6.56 -15.52
CA ALA A 25 8.38 6.89 -16.79
C ALA A 25 7.83 6.12 -18.00
N GLU A 26 7.34 4.91 -17.80
CA GLU A 26 7.00 4.00 -18.90
C GLU A 26 5.52 3.61 -18.96
N LYS A 27 4.85 3.58 -17.82
CA LYS A 27 3.43 3.18 -17.75
C LYS A 27 2.53 4.41 -17.75
N GLU A 28 1.60 4.43 -18.66
CA GLU A 28 0.57 5.46 -18.72
C GLU A 28 -0.58 5.10 -17.76
N TYR A 29 -0.46 5.55 -16.52
CA TYR A 29 -1.48 5.37 -15.50
C TYR A 29 -2.34 6.63 -15.32
N GLY A 30 -3.66 6.43 -15.27
CA GLY A 30 -4.62 7.47 -14.88
C GLY A 30 -4.98 7.40 -13.40
N ASN A 31 -5.98 8.17 -13.02
CA ASN A 31 -6.49 8.13 -11.65
C ASN A 31 -7.29 6.84 -11.42
N PRO A 32 -6.88 5.96 -10.48
CA PRO A 32 -7.55 4.67 -10.24
C PRO A 32 -8.96 4.82 -9.65
N SER A 33 -9.32 5.99 -9.13
CA SER A 33 -10.61 6.26 -8.50
C SER A 33 -11.61 6.96 -9.42
N ARG A 34 -11.19 7.38 -10.60
CA ARG A 34 -12.04 8.16 -11.52
C ARG A 34 -11.83 7.75 -12.97
N GLY A 35 -12.95 7.47 -13.64
CA GLY A 35 -12.98 7.19 -15.06
C GLY A 35 -12.96 5.70 -15.39
N ALA A 36 -13.49 5.38 -16.58
CA ALA A 36 -13.55 4.04 -17.14
C ALA A 36 -12.61 3.87 -18.35
N HIS A 37 -11.69 4.84 -18.56
CA HIS A 37 -10.70 4.76 -19.63
C HIS A 37 -9.54 3.85 -19.27
N ASP A 38 -8.83 3.35 -20.26
CA ASP A 38 -7.80 2.32 -20.11
C ASP A 38 -6.72 2.67 -19.07
N TYR A 39 -6.28 3.92 -18.98
CA TYR A 39 -5.26 4.38 -18.04
C TYR A 39 -5.74 4.28 -16.58
N ALA A 40 -7.00 4.62 -16.33
CA ALA A 40 -7.59 4.48 -14.99
C ALA A 40 -7.76 3.00 -14.61
N ILE A 41 -8.19 2.16 -15.55
CA ILE A 41 -8.34 0.72 -15.35
C ILE A 41 -6.98 0.06 -15.07
N ARG A 42 -5.92 0.44 -15.78
CA ARG A 42 -4.55 -0.05 -15.53
C ARG A 42 -4.10 0.32 -14.12
N ALA A 43 -4.25 1.58 -13.72
CA ALA A 43 -3.91 2.03 -12.38
C ALA A 43 -4.70 1.29 -11.29
N TYR A 44 -6.01 1.11 -11.49
CA TYR A 44 -6.86 0.35 -10.57
C TYR A 44 -6.40 -1.11 -10.41
N LYS A 45 -6.02 -1.78 -11.50
CA LYS A 45 -5.50 -3.16 -11.44
C LYS A 45 -4.22 -3.27 -10.62
N VAL A 46 -3.33 -2.28 -10.69
CA VAL A 46 -2.11 -2.25 -9.86
C VAL A 46 -2.46 -2.14 -8.37
N VAL A 47 -3.37 -1.23 -8.01
CA VAL A 47 -3.83 -1.07 -6.64
C VAL A 47 -4.48 -2.35 -6.11
N LEU A 48 -5.36 -2.97 -6.92
CA LEU A 48 -6.02 -4.22 -6.56
C LEU A 48 -5.02 -5.36 -6.36
N SER A 49 -4.06 -5.52 -7.28
CA SER A 49 -3.01 -6.53 -7.17
C SER A 49 -2.16 -6.36 -5.91
N ALA A 50 -1.82 -5.12 -5.54
CA ALA A 50 -1.10 -4.82 -4.31
C ALA A 50 -1.91 -5.20 -3.06
N LYS A 51 -3.20 -4.86 -3.02
CA LYS A 51 -4.12 -5.27 -1.94
C LYS A 51 -4.17 -6.78 -1.77
N GLU A 52 -4.36 -7.51 -2.85
CA GLU A 52 -4.41 -8.98 -2.83
C GLU A 52 -3.08 -9.60 -2.39
N SER A 53 -1.95 -8.98 -2.74
CA SER A 53 -0.63 -9.43 -2.30
C SER A 53 -0.45 -9.25 -0.78
N VAL A 54 -0.88 -8.13 -0.23
CA VAL A 54 -0.87 -7.88 1.21
C VAL A 54 -1.81 -8.84 1.95
N LYS A 55 -3.02 -9.06 1.44
CA LYS A 55 -3.97 -10.02 2.03
C LYS A 55 -3.38 -11.42 2.09
N ARG A 56 -2.72 -11.89 1.03
CA ARG A 56 -2.01 -13.18 1.02
C ARG A 56 -0.91 -13.23 2.06
N LEU A 57 -0.10 -12.18 2.18
CA LEU A 57 1.01 -12.11 3.12
C LEU A 57 0.56 -12.29 4.58
N VAL A 58 -0.59 -11.70 4.94
CA VAL A 58 -1.13 -11.75 6.31
C VAL A 58 -2.23 -12.81 6.48
N HIS A 59 -2.46 -13.66 5.48
CA HIS A 59 -3.51 -14.69 5.47
C HIS A 59 -4.92 -14.13 5.75
N ALA A 60 -5.21 -12.92 5.30
CA ALA A 60 -6.52 -12.29 5.46
C ALA A 60 -7.57 -12.97 4.59
N GLY A 61 -8.70 -13.32 5.19
CA GLY A 61 -9.83 -13.90 4.48
C GLY A 61 -10.60 -12.87 3.63
N PRO A 62 -11.65 -13.32 2.92
CA PRO A 62 -12.42 -12.47 2.00
C PRO A 62 -13.19 -11.33 2.68
N ALA A 63 -13.44 -11.44 3.98
CA ALA A 63 -14.12 -10.41 4.77
C ALA A 63 -13.26 -9.18 5.08
N TYR A 64 -11.96 -9.25 4.79
CA TYR A 64 -11.01 -8.16 5.07
C TYR A 64 -10.63 -7.42 3.80
N ASP A 65 -10.40 -6.12 3.91
CA ASP A 65 -9.83 -5.29 2.86
C ASP A 65 -8.56 -4.57 3.36
N VAL A 66 -7.76 -4.07 2.41
CA VAL A 66 -6.54 -3.32 2.67
C VAL A 66 -6.78 -1.86 2.35
N ALA A 67 -6.55 -0.99 3.35
CA ALA A 67 -6.53 0.45 3.16
C ALA A 67 -5.07 0.95 3.16
N PHE A 68 -4.68 1.69 2.11
CA PHE A 68 -3.37 2.32 2.05
C PHE A 68 -3.38 3.68 2.75
N THR A 69 -2.31 3.96 3.46
CA THR A 69 -2.05 5.27 4.09
C THR A 69 -0.67 5.77 3.67
N HIS A 70 -0.37 7.05 3.91
CA HIS A 70 0.93 7.63 3.55
C HIS A 70 2.11 7.00 4.31
N ASN A 71 1.86 6.54 5.54
CA ASN A 71 2.87 5.91 6.40
C ASN A 71 2.21 5.16 7.56
N SER A 72 3.00 4.40 8.31
CA SER A 72 2.53 3.64 9.47
C SER A 72 2.02 4.55 10.61
N THR A 73 2.59 5.73 10.81
CA THR A 73 2.12 6.71 11.80
C THR A 73 0.67 7.10 11.52
N THR A 74 0.32 7.41 10.28
CA THR A 74 -1.05 7.70 9.87
C THR A 74 -1.96 6.50 10.09
N ALA A 75 -1.53 5.29 9.70
CA ALA A 75 -2.30 4.06 9.89
C ALA A 75 -2.61 3.81 11.37
N LEU A 76 -1.60 3.89 12.25
CA LEU A 76 -1.77 3.71 13.69
C LEU A 76 -2.71 4.76 14.28
N ASN A 77 -2.56 6.03 13.91
CA ASN A 77 -3.45 7.09 14.39
C ASN A 77 -4.90 6.88 13.95
N MET A 78 -5.14 6.39 12.73
CA MET A 78 -6.49 6.06 12.26
C MET A 78 -7.12 4.94 13.12
N VAL A 79 -6.36 3.88 13.42
CA VAL A 79 -6.82 2.77 14.27
C VAL A 79 -7.09 3.26 15.68
N ILE A 80 -6.12 3.95 16.30
CA ILE A 80 -6.23 4.44 17.68
C ILE A 80 -7.44 5.37 17.83
N LYS A 81 -7.58 6.34 16.95
CA LYS A 81 -8.67 7.33 17.02
C LYS A 81 -10.03 6.78 16.59
N GLY A 82 -10.04 5.78 15.70
CA GLY A 82 -11.27 5.24 15.13
C GLY A 82 -11.88 4.06 15.90
N LEU A 83 -11.06 3.27 16.57
CA LEU A 83 -11.49 2.04 17.23
C LEU A 83 -11.45 2.12 18.76
N LEU A 84 -10.41 2.76 19.31
CA LEU A 84 -10.21 2.77 20.77
C LEU A 84 -11.14 3.77 21.46
N ARG A 85 -11.64 3.38 22.63
CA ARG A 85 -12.48 4.19 23.52
C ARG A 85 -11.76 4.41 24.84
N LYS A 86 -12.20 5.42 25.60
CA LYS A 86 -11.68 5.67 26.95
C LYS A 86 -11.89 4.44 27.83
N GLY A 87 -10.80 3.87 28.35
CA GLY A 87 -10.81 2.67 29.18
C GLY A 87 -10.36 1.38 28.47
N ASP A 88 -10.19 1.39 27.15
CA ASP A 88 -9.60 0.27 26.42
C ASP A 88 -8.10 0.15 26.72
N HIS A 89 -7.60 -1.08 26.77
CA HIS A 89 -6.19 -1.40 27.04
C HIS A 89 -5.77 -2.67 26.30
#